data_d28f26af5e85cf8e09a1bc7843c3f178
#
_entry.id   d28f26af5e85cf8e09a1bc7843c3f178
#
_cell.length_a   1.000
_cell.length_b   1.000
_cell.length_c   1.000
_cell.angle_alpha   90.00
_cell.angle_beta   90.00
_cell.angle_gamma   90.00
#
_symmetry.space_group_name_H-M   'P 1'
#
loop_
_entity.id
_entity.type
_entity.pdbx_description
1 polymer ?
#
loop_
_entity_poly.entity_id
_entity_poly.type
_entity_poly.pdbx_seq_one_letter_code
_entity_poly.pdbx_strand_id
1 'polypeptide(L)'
;MNAQEIIEYIRTSEKKTPVKVYVWEKTPVTFPNCREFPAGEGCKIVFGDWKDVKPVLENNEFSHLEIENDCRNSAIPLLDMKDIPARIEPGAILREQVEIGKNAVIMMGAVINIGAIVGEGTMIDMGAVLGG
;
A
#
# COMPACT_ATOMS: atom_id res chain seq x y z
N MET A 1 5.28 4.96 -19.11
CA MET A 1 6.09 6.08 -18.53
C MET A 1 7.52 6.02 -19.07
N ASN A 2 8.08 7.14 -19.43
CA ASN A 2 9.52 7.22 -19.73
C ASN A 2 10.31 7.44 -18.44
N ALA A 3 11.65 7.37 -18.53
CA ALA A 3 12.52 7.51 -17.35
C ALA A 3 12.33 8.84 -16.61
N GLN A 4 12.15 9.93 -17.35
CA GLN A 4 11.97 11.24 -16.74
C GLN A 4 10.61 11.37 -16.04
N GLU A 5 9.57 10.81 -16.60
CA GLU A 5 8.24 10.76 -15.98
C GLU A 5 8.29 9.93 -14.69
N ILE A 6 8.99 8.82 -14.67
CA ILE A 6 9.18 7.99 -13.48
C ILE A 6 9.90 8.77 -12.38
N ILE A 7 11.00 9.44 -12.73
CA ILE A 7 11.78 10.24 -11.78
C ILE A 7 10.91 11.35 -11.19
N GLU A 8 10.18 12.07 -12.04
CA GLU A 8 9.31 13.16 -11.58
C GLU A 8 8.18 12.66 -10.70
N TYR A 9 7.56 11.54 -11.07
CA TYR A 9 6.50 10.94 -10.27
C TYR A 9 7.00 10.57 -8.86
N ILE A 10 8.17 9.92 -8.77
CA ILE A 10 8.77 9.54 -7.49
C ILE A 10 9.12 10.81 -6.69
N ARG A 11 9.73 11.79 -7.35
CA ARG A 11 10.17 13.02 -6.69
C ARG A 11 9.03 13.83 -6.08
N THR A 12 7.88 13.86 -6.75
CA THR A 12 6.72 14.64 -6.31
C THR A 12 5.76 13.87 -5.41
N SER A 13 5.92 12.56 -5.30
CA SER A 13 5.05 11.73 -4.47
C SER A 13 5.40 11.88 -2.98
N GLU A 14 4.38 11.95 -2.15
CA GLU A 14 4.54 12.08 -0.71
C GLU A 14 4.81 10.71 -0.07
N LYS A 15 5.83 10.65 0.77
CA LYS A 15 6.12 9.47 1.58
C LYS A 15 4.97 9.23 2.56
N LYS A 16 4.50 8.00 2.64
CA LYS A 16 3.41 7.59 3.54
C LYS A 16 3.75 6.33 4.31
N THR A 17 3.19 6.25 5.50
CA THR A 17 3.23 5.05 6.35
C THR A 17 1.79 4.72 6.73
N PRO A 18 1.04 4.04 5.86
CA PRO A 18 -0.36 3.72 6.12
C PRO A 18 -0.51 2.77 7.30
N VAL A 19 -1.48 3.06 8.16
CA VAL A 19 -1.82 2.21 9.30
C VAL A 19 -3.33 2.00 9.38
N LYS A 20 -3.72 0.90 10.02
CA LYS A 20 -5.08 0.58 10.38
C LYS A 20 -5.12 0.37 11.89
N VAL A 21 -5.99 1.08 12.57
CA VAL A 21 -6.02 1.10 14.03
C VAL A 21 -7.41 0.69 14.50
N TYR A 22 -7.45 -0.27 15.43
CA TYR A 22 -8.66 -0.66 16.15
C TYR A 22 -8.60 0.00 17.53
N VAL A 23 -9.59 0.83 17.86
CA VAL A 23 -9.61 1.53 19.14
C VAL A 23 -10.91 1.30 19.90
N TRP A 24 -10.78 1.15 21.23
CA TRP A 24 -11.86 1.27 22.19
C TRP A 24 -11.63 2.57 22.95
N GLU A 25 -12.47 3.56 22.69
CA GLU A 25 -12.37 4.89 23.27
C GLU A 25 -12.84 4.91 24.73
N LYS A 26 -12.14 5.64 25.59
CA LYS A 26 -12.65 5.97 26.94
C LYS A 26 -13.59 7.16 26.89
N THR A 27 -13.25 8.13 26.03
CA THR A 27 -14.11 9.27 25.68
C THR A 27 -14.08 9.41 24.16
N PRO A 28 -15.09 10.01 23.53
CA PRO A 28 -15.10 10.19 22.08
C PRO A 28 -13.85 10.93 21.59
N VAL A 29 -13.18 10.37 20.60
CA VAL A 29 -11.95 10.91 20.02
C VAL A 29 -12.11 11.02 18.51
N THR A 30 -11.65 12.14 17.94
CA THR A 30 -11.64 12.36 16.49
C THR A 30 -10.21 12.20 15.96
N PHE A 31 -10.09 11.53 14.82
CA PHE A 31 -8.82 11.35 14.09
C PHE A 31 -8.83 12.23 12.84
N PRO A 32 -8.31 13.49 12.91
CA PRO A 32 -8.30 14.38 11.74
C PRO A 32 -7.49 13.78 10.58
N ASN A 33 -7.97 14.02 9.36
CA ASN A 33 -7.36 13.54 8.11
C ASN A 33 -7.33 12.01 7.97
N CYS A 34 -8.06 11.30 8.79
CA CYS A 34 -8.16 9.84 8.75
C CYS A 34 -9.58 9.43 8.39
N ARG A 35 -9.74 8.16 7.98
CA ARG A 35 -11.06 7.56 7.73
C ARG A 35 -11.45 6.75 8.95
N GLU A 36 -12.61 7.06 9.52
CA GLU A 36 -13.12 6.41 10.72
C GLU A 36 -14.35 5.59 10.37
N PHE A 37 -14.38 4.35 10.85
CA PHE A 37 -15.50 3.42 10.65
C PHE A 37 -16.01 2.97 12.01
N PRO A 38 -17.28 3.27 12.36
CA PRO A 38 -17.87 2.79 13.61
C PRO A 38 -17.93 1.25 13.62
N ALA A 39 -17.54 0.65 14.73
CA ALA A 39 -17.52 -0.81 14.89
C ALA A 39 -18.20 -1.25 16.18
N GLY A 40 -19.15 -0.45 16.67
CA GLY A 40 -19.86 -0.65 17.91
C GLY A 40 -19.73 0.56 18.83
N GLU A 41 -20.39 0.53 19.97
CA GLU A 41 -20.34 1.64 20.92
C GLU A 41 -18.95 1.81 21.52
N GLY A 42 -18.37 2.99 21.31
CA GLY A 42 -17.01 3.30 21.78
C GLY A 42 -15.89 2.60 21.03
N CYS A 43 -16.22 1.86 19.98
CA CYS A 43 -15.26 1.11 19.20
C CYS A 43 -15.26 1.60 17.75
N LYS A 44 -14.07 1.77 17.17
CA LYS A 44 -13.97 2.13 15.76
C LYS A 44 -12.67 1.64 15.14
N ILE A 45 -12.70 1.58 13.80
CA ILE A 45 -11.55 1.24 12.98
C ILE A 45 -11.13 2.51 12.24
N VAL A 46 -9.84 2.84 12.28
CA VAL A 46 -9.29 4.05 11.69
C VAL A 46 -8.23 3.70 10.67
N PHE A 47 -8.36 4.27 9.47
CA PHE A 47 -7.34 4.17 8.43
C PHE A 47 -6.72 5.54 8.21
N GLY A 48 -5.41 5.63 8.26
CA GLY A 48 -4.71 6.88 8.01
C GLY A 48 -3.21 6.71 7.92
N ASP A 49 -2.55 7.83 7.69
CA ASP A 49 -1.09 7.90 7.72
C ASP A 49 -0.63 7.97 9.19
N TRP A 50 0.45 7.31 9.51
CA TRP A 50 1.01 7.32 10.85
C TRP A 50 1.27 8.73 11.38
N LYS A 51 1.68 9.67 10.53
CA LYS A 51 1.89 11.07 10.94
C LYS A 51 0.62 11.73 11.48
N ASP A 52 -0.58 11.30 10.99
CA ASP A 52 -1.87 11.83 11.43
C ASP A 52 -2.45 11.04 12.61
N VAL A 53 -2.16 9.75 12.68
CA VAL A 53 -2.68 8.84 13.70
C VAL A 53 -1.89 8.96 15.02
N LYS A 54 -0.57 8.97 14.94
CA LYS A 54 0.30 8.96 16.12
C LYS A 54 -0.01 10.06 17.13
N PRO A 55 -0.17 11.34 16.74
CA PRO A 55 -0.46 12.41 17.72
C PRO A 55 -1.77 12.18 18.47
N VAL A 56 -2.78 11.62 17.81
CA VAL A 56 -4.08 11.33 18.45
C VAL A 56 -3.92 10.23 19.49
N LEU A 57 -3.16 9.17 19.17
CA LEU A 57 -2.89 8.08 20.10
C LEU A 57 -2.09 8.56 21.33
N GLU A 58 -1.13 9.45 21.13
CA GLU A 58 -0.30 9.98 22.22
C GLU A 58 -1.06 10.94 23.15
N ASN A 59 -2.05 11.66 22.61
CA ASN A 59 -2.77 12.71 23.34
C ASN A 59 -4.11 12.25 23.96
N ASN A 60 -4.46 10.98 23.82
CA ASN A 60 -5.72 10.44 24.32
C ASN A 60 -5.48 9.07 24.96
N GLU A 61 -6.43 8.64 25.78
CA GLU A 61 -6.41 7.34 26.40
C GLU A 61 -7.45 6.40 25.74
N PHE A 62 -7.06 5.15 25.55
CA PHE A 62 -7.89 4.10 24.98
C PHE A 62 -7.91 2.89 25.91
N SER A 63 -9.06 2.22 26.01
CA SER A 63 -9.19 0.98 26.79
C SER A 63 -8.45 -0.15 26.10
N HIS A 64 -8.55 -0.22 24.78
CA HIS A 64 -7.86 -1.19 23.93
C HIS A 64 -7.37 -0.51 22.67
N LEU A 65 -6.25 -0.95 22.15
CA LEU A 65 -5.62 -0.40 20.97
C LEU A 65 -4.86 -1.50 20.23
N GLU A 66 -5.12 -1.67 18.95
CA GLU A 66 -4.36 -2.58 18.07
C GLU A 66 -4.01 -1.84 16.78
N ILE A 67 -2.77 -1.94 16.36
CA ILE A 67 -2.28 -1.26 15.16
C ILE A 67 -1.79 -2.31 14.17
N GLU A 68 -2.31 -2.25 12.95
CA GLU A 68 -1.83 -3.03 11.83
C GLU A 68 -1.22 -2.10 10.77
N ASN A 69 -0.16 -2.56 10.13
CA ASN A 69 0.43 -1.85 8.99
C ASN A 69 1.07 -2.85 8.03
N ASP A 70 1.27 -2.43 6.79
CA ASP A 70 1.94 -3.22 5.77
C ASP A 70 3.45 -2.99 5.76
N CYS A 71 3.97 -2.29 6.76
CA CYS A 71 5.36 -1.87 6.92
C CYS A 71 5.86 -0.96 5.80
N ARG A 72 4.95 -0.36 5.04
CA ARG A 72 5.32 0.62 4.04
C ARG A 72 5.77 1.92 4.71
N ASN A 73 6.88 2.45 4.21
CA ASN A 73 7.39 3.76 4.59
C ASN A 73 8.00 4.40 3.34
N SER A 74 7.15 4.65 2.34
CA SER A 74 7.56 5.02 0.99
C SER A 74 6.46 5.81 0.28
N ALA A 75 6.85 6.63 -0.69
CA ALA A 75 5.92 7.35 -1.53
C ALA A 75 5.20 6.42 -2.54
N ILE A 76 5.83 5.33 -2.94
CA ILE A 76 5.32 4.46 -4.00
C ILE A 76 4.76 3.17 -3.41
N PRO A 77 3.45 2.92 -3.52
CA PRO A 77 2.86 1.67 -3.07
C PRO A 77 3.17 0.50 -4.03
N LEU A 78 2.81 -0.69 -3.61
CA LEU A 78 2.76 -1.84 -4.51
C LEU A 78 1.56 -1.72 -5.45
N LEU A 79 1.64 -2.43 -6.57
CA LEU A 79 0.56 -2.50 -7.54
C LEU A 79 -0.68 -3.17 -6.93
N ASP A 80 -1.84 -2.57 -7.14
CA ASP A 80 -3.10 -3.22 -6.83
C ASP A 80 -3.39 -4.27 -7.90
N MET A 81 -3.35 -5.52 -7.51
CA MET A 81 -3.43 -6.65 -8.44
C MET A 81 -4.82 -7.28 -8.55
N LYS A 82 -5.83 -6.75 -7.85
CA LYS A 82 -7.16 -7.38 -7.77
C LYS A 82 -7.81 -7.63 -9.13
N ASP A 83 -7.62 -6.70 -10.06
CA ASP A 83 -8.29 -6.73 -11.36
C ASP A 83 -7.33 -6.95 -12.54
N ILE A 84 -6.10 -7.35 -12.26
CA ILE A 84 -5.10 -7.65 -13.30
C ILE A 84 -5.43 -9.00 -13.93
N PRO A 85 -5.69 -9.07 -15.27
CA PRO A 85 -6.07 -10.31 -15.93
C PRO A 85 -4.86 -11.18 -16.27
N ALA A 86 -4.06 -11.49 -15.27
CA ALA A 86 -2.83 -12.26 -15.36
C ALA A 86 -2.67 -13.11 -14.11
N ARG A 87 -1.80 -14.11 -14.17
CA ARG A 87 -1.45 -14.92 -13.02
C ARG A 87 -0.20 -14.32 -12.36
N ILE A 88 -0.34 -13.87 -11.12
CA ILE A 88 0.76 -13.29 -10.36
C ILE A 88 0.89 -14.10 -9.07
N GLU A 89 2.00 -14.84 -8.95
CA GLU A 89 2.23 -15.71 -7.81
C GLU A 89 2.57 -14.91 -6.55
N PRO A 90 2.18 -15.40 -5.36
CA PRO A 90 2.59 -14.79 -4.11
C PRO A 90 4.12 -14.70 -4.01
N GLY A 91 4.63 -13.60 -3.45
CA GLY A 91 6.06 -13.36 -3.35
C GLY A 91 6.67 -12.59 -4.52
N ALA A 92 5.88 -12.27 -5.56
CA ALA A 92 6.28 -11.30 -6.56
C ALA A 92 6.11 -9.88 -6.00
N ILE A 93 7.04 -9.00 -6.29
CA ILE A 93 7.02 -7.60 -5.85
C ILE A 93 6.85 -6.71 -7.08
N LEU A 94 5.68 -6.12 -7.22
CA LEU A 94 5.36 -5.21 -8.31
C LEU A 94 5.01 -3.85 -7.72
N ARG A 95 5.65 -2.81 -8.22
CA ARG A 95 5.35 -1.44 -7.78
C ARG A 95 4.21 -0.84 -8.62
N GLU A 96 3.57 0.16 -8.07
CA GLU A 96 2.55 0.95 -8.77
C GLU A 96 3.05 1.42 -10.15
N GLN A 97 2.17 1.61 -11.10
CA GLN A 97 2.47 2.03 -12.47
C GLN A 97 3.21 0.97 -13.31
N VAL A 98 3.23 -0.28 -12.87
CA VAL A 98 3.62 -1.41 -13.72
C VAL A 98 2.41 -1.84 -14.52
N GLU A 99 2.62 -2.09 -15.82
CA GLU A 99 1.57 -2.58 -16.71
C GLU A 99 1.77 -4.06 -16.99
N ILE A 100 0.75 -4.86 -16.74
CA ILE A 100 0.79 -6.32 -16.95
C ILE A 100 -0.26 -6.69 -17.99
N GLY A 101 0.20 -7.25 -19.10
CA GLY A 101 -0.67 -7.69 -20.18
C GLY A 101 -1.49 -8.93 -19.80
N LYS A 102 -2.63 -9.08 -20.48
CA LYS A 102 -3.54 -10.21 -20.31
C LYS A 102 -2.83 -11.54 -20.46
N ASN A 103 -3.16 -12.49 -19.60
CA ASN A 103 -2.60 -13.87 -19.62
C ASN A 103 -1.10 -13.94 -19.38
N ALA A 104 -0.46 -12.88 -18.91
CA ALA A 104 0.93 -12.95 -18.44
C ALA A 104 1.02 -13.83 -17.21
N VAL A 105 2.21 -14.34 -16.95
CA VAL A 105 2.52 -15.14 -15.76
C VAL A 105 3.73 -14.53 -15.07
N ILE A 106 3.54 -14.08 -13.84
CA ILE A 106 4.61 -13.53 -13.01
C ILE A 106 4.87 -14.52 -11.87
N MET A 107 6.08 -15.05 -11.84
CA MET A 107 6.45 -16.06 -10.85
C MET A 107 6.91 -15.44 -9.53
N MET A 108 6.92 -16.26 -8.47
CA MET A 108 7.35 -15.83 -7.16
C MET A 108 8.80 -15.33 -7.17
N GLY A 109 9.08 -14.27 -6.40
CA GLY A 109 10.41 -13.68 -6.32
C GLY A 109 10.79 -12.75 -7.46
N ALA A 110 9.91 -12.55 -8.44
CA ALA A 110 10.10 -11.52 -9.46
C ALA A 110 9.99 -10.14 -8.83
N VAL A 111 10.82 -9.20 -9.28
CA VAL A 111 10.79 -7.81 -8.83
C VAL A 111 10.61 -6.92 -10.06
N ILE A 112 9.49 -6.20 -10.10
CA ILE A 112 9.13 -5.36 -11.26
C ILE A 112 8.94 -3.93 -10.77
N ASN A 113 9.82 -3.05 -11.27
CA ASN A 113 9.84 -1.67 -10.83
C ASN A 113 8.83 -0.82 -11.59
N ILE A 114 8.51 0.34 -11.01
CA ILE A 114 7.60 1.33 -11.58
C ILE A 114 7.96 1.66 -13.03
N GLY A 115 6.96 1.69 -13.89
CA GLY A 115 7.12 2.03 -15.30
C GLY A 115 7.39 0.85 -16.22
N ALA A 116 7.69 -0.34 -15.69
CA ALA A 116 7.90 -1.51 -16.51
C ALA A 116 6.58 -1.99 -17.17
N ILE A 117 6.70 -2.54 -18.36
CA ILE A 117 5.57 -3.08 -19.14
C ILE A 117 5.86 -4.54 -19.44
N VAL A 118 4.94 -5.41 -19.02
CA VAL A 118 4.98 -6.84 -19.35
C VAL A 118 3.90 -7.11 -20.40
N GLY A 119 4.31 -7.59 -21.55
CA GLY A 119 3.40 -7.85 -22.66
C GLY A 119 2.44 -9.02 -22.41
N GLU A 120 1.37 -9.05 -23.19
CA GLU A 120 0.37 -10.14 -23.15
C GLU A 120 1.04 -11.50 -23.32
N GLY A 121 0.64 -12.47 -22.48
CA GLY A 121 1.11 -13.85 -22.56
C GLY A 121 2.56 -14.08 -22.15
N THR A 122 3.26 -13.05 -21.68
CA THR A 122 4.67 -13.14 -21.29
C THR A 122 4.82 -13.84 -19.96
N MET A 123 5.83 -14.69 -19.83
CA MET A 123 6.23 -15.29 -18.55
C MET A 123 7.45 -14.57 -18.00
N ILE A 124 7.33 -14.11 -16.76
CA ILE A 124 8.44 -13.56 -15.97
C ILE A 124 8.81 -14.61 -14.93
N ASP A 125 10.02 -15.16 -15.06
CA ASP A 125 10.47 -16.29 -14.24
C ASP A 125 10.80 -15.87 -12.81
N MET A 126 10.99 -16.89 -11.97
CA MET A 126 11.37 -16.70 -10.56
C MET A 126 12.66 -15.89 -10.45
N GLY A 127 12.68 -14.90 -9.56
CA GLY A 127 13.86 -14.09 -9.30
C GLY A 127 14.26 -13.12 -10.40
N ALA A 128 13.46 -12.97 -11.46
CA ALA A 128 13.71 -11.99 -12.51
C ALA A 128 13.53 -10.57 -11.96
N VAL A 129 14.35 -9.64 -12.44
CA VAL A 129 14.29 -8.23 -12.04
C VAL A 129 14.13 -7.37 -13.29
N LEU A 130 13.04 -6.60 -13.33
CA LEU A 130 12.78 -5.63 -14.38
C LEU A 130 12.90 -4.23 -13.80
N GLY A 131 13.81 -3.43 -14.38
CA GLY A 131 13.91 -1.99 -14.08
C GLY A 131 12.75 -1.23 -14.73
N GLY A 132 12.52 0.00 -14.24
CA GLY A 132 11.49 0.89 -14.78
C GLY A 132 11.89 1.59 -16.07
#